data_74d6b7c714bdd09c76d5d8b80f05c440
#
_entry.id   74d6b7c714bdd09c76d5d8b80f05c440
#
_cell.length_a   1.000
_cell.length_b   1.000
_cell.length_c   1.000
_cell.angle_alpha   90.00
_cell.angle_beta   90.00
_cell.angle_gamma   90.00
#
_symmetry.space_group_name_H-M   'P 1'
#
loop_
_entity.id
_entity.type
_entity.pdbx_description
1 polymer ?
#
loop_
_entity_poly.entity_id
_entity_poly.type
_entity_poly.pdbx_seq_one_letter_code
_entity_poly.pdbx_strand_id
1 'polypeptide(L)'
;MKYVVLDTNFILSCVRKKIDFFHEIKFLGLNIIIPIQVVAELENLSETGNLKLRDEAKFSLMLLKKNSFEKVDLKIKNVDNGIVKLAKEHEDYIIATLDKGIQSKIKNQKLIIRGEKELEVR
;
A
#
# COMPACT_ATOMS: atom_id res chain seq x y z
N MET A 1 -4.63 -18.43 -3.88
CA MET A 1 -4.44 -17.07 -4.39
C MET A 1 -4.01 -16.16 -3.24
N LYS A 2 -2.88 -15.49 -3.41
CA LYS A 2 -2.37 -14.64 -2.34
C LYS A 2 -2.64 -13.17 -2.63
N TYR A 3 -2.99 -12.44 -1.57
CA TYR A 3 -3.31 -11.01 -1.64
C TYR A 3 -2.27 -10.21 -0.88
N VAL A 4 -1.98 -9.02 -1.38
CA VAL A 4 -1.16 -8.03 -0.70
C VAL A 4 -1.98 -6.76 -0.50
N VAL A 5 -1.98 -6.25 0.73
CA VAL A 5 -2.67 -5.01 1.10
C VAL A 5 -1.66 -3.87 1.11
N LEU A 6 -1.93 -2.81 0.36
CA LEU A 6 -1.00 -1.68 0.24
C LEU A 6 -1.39 -0.54 1.17
N ASP A 7 -0.42 -0.08 1.96
CA ASP A 7 -0.55 1.10 2.81
C ASP A 7 -0.18 2.36 2.01
N THR A 8 -0.69 3.51 2.43
CA THR A 8 -0.46 4.80 1.77
C THR A 8 1.01 5.12 1.60
N ASN A 9 1.78 5.03 2.68
CA ASN A 9 3.19 5.39 2.63
C ASN A 9 4.02 4.43 1.78
N PHE A 10 3.61 3.16 1.69
CA PHE A 10 4.26 2.20 0.80
C PHE A 10 4.09 2.64 -0.66
N ILE A 11 2.86 3.01 -1.05
CA ILE A 11 2.58 3.48 -2.41
C ILE A 11 3.41 4.72 -2.72
N LEU A 12 3.40 5.70 -1.82
CA LEU A 12 4.15 6.95 -2.02
C LEU A 12 5.65 6.71 -2.13
N SER A 13 6.19 5.80 -1.32
CA SER A 13 7.62 5.46 -1.40
C SER A 13 7.98 4.78 -2.71
N CYS A 14 7.13 3.90 -3.21
CA CYS A 14 7.35 3.27 -4.51
C CYS A 14 7.36 4.32 -5.62
N VAL A 15 6.43 5.26 -5.60
CA VAL A 15 6.37 6.35 -6.57
C VAL A 15 7.64 7.19 -6.49
N ARG A 16 8.05 7.56 -5.29
CA ARG A 16 9.27 8.36 -5.06
C ARG A 16 10.52 7.67 -5.58
N LYS A 17 10.59 6.36 -5.41
CA LYS A 17 11.73 5.54 -5.86
C LYS A 17 11.59 5.07 -7.29
N LYS A 18 10.50 5.44 -7.97
CA LYS A 18 10.23 5.04 -9.36
C LYS A 18 10.13 3.53 -9.53
N ILE A 19 9.55 2.87 -8.55
CA ILE A 19 9.25 1.45 -8.60
C ILE A 19 7.85 1.27 -9.20
N ASP A 20 7.76 0.50 -10.28
CA ASP A 20 6.47 0.12 -10.87
C ASP A 20 5.87 -1.00 -10.03
N PHE A 21 5.23 -0.63 -8.93
CA PHE A 21 4.78 -1.63 -7.95
C PHE A 21 3.65 -2.50 -8.48
N PHE A 22 2.78 -2.01 -9.35
CA PHE A 22 1.75 -2.87 -9.96
C PHE A 22 2.39 -4.00 -10.77
N HIS A 23 3.39 -3.67 -11.56
CA HIS A 23 4.11 -4.66 -12.37
C HIS A 23 4.89 -5.65 -11.48
N GLU A 24 5.65 -5.13 -10.51
CA GLU A 24 6.47 -5.95 -9.63
C GLU A 24 5.62 -6.91 -8.80
N ILE A 25 4.51 -6.43 -8.27
CA ILE A 25 3.61 -7.26 -7.46
C ILE A 25 2.95 -8.35 -8.31
N LYS A 26 2.53 -8.01 -9.53
CA LYS A 26 2.00 -8.99 -10.46
C LYS A 26 3.02 -10.06 -10.80
N PHE A 27 4.27 -9.65 -11.00
CA PHE A 27 5.36 -10.57 -11.29
C PHE A 27 5.58 -11.56 -10.16
N LEU A 28 5.35 -11.14 -8.91
CA LEU A 28 5.40 -12.02 -7.75
C LEU A 28 4.18 -12.94 -7.63
N GLY A 29 3.22 -12.81 -8.54
CA GLY A 29 2.02 -13.65 -8.52
C GLY A 29 0.99 -13.24 -7.46
N LEU A 30 1.04 -11.99 -7.01
CA LEU A 30 0.16 -11.50 -5.95
C LEU A 30 -0.99 -10.67 -6.51
N ASN A 31 -2.11 -10.69 -5.81
CA ASN A 31 -3.28 -9.86 -6.12
C ASN A 31 -3.30 -8.67 -5.17
N ILE A 32 -3.57 -7.50 -5.71
CA ILE A 32 -3.47 -6.26 -4.95
C ILE A 32 -4.82 -5.88 -4.35
N ILE A 33 -4.80 -5.57 -3.06
CA ILE A 33 -5.93 -4.96 -2.35
C ILE A 33 -5.48 -3.58 -1.88
N ILE A 34 -6.29 -2.56 -2.17
CA ILE A 34 -6.03 -1.20 -1.67
C ILE A 34 -7.27 -0.76 -0.91
N PRO A 35 -7.13 -0.48 0.40
CA PRO A 35 -8.26 0.01 1.18
C PRO A 35 -8.80 1.33 0.63
N ILE A 36 -10.12 1.51 0.68
CA ILE A 36 -10.73 2.76 0.23
C ILE A 36 -10.23 3.95 1.05
N GLN A 37 -9.87 3.73 2.31
CA GLN A 37 -9.30 4.76 3.18
C GLN A 37 -7.91 5.20 2.71
N VAL A 38 -7.14 4.29 2.11
CA VAL A 38 -5.84 4.62 1.52
C VAL A 38 -6.05 5.53 0.30
N VAL A 39 -7.01 5.19 -0.55
CA VAL A 39 -7.34 6.03 -1.71
C VAL A 39 -7.77 7.42 -1.26
N ALA A 40 -8.63 7.49 -0.23
CA ALA A 40 -9.08 8.77 0.32
C ALA A 40 -7.91 9.59 0.89
N GLU A 41 -6.96 8.94 1.55
CA GLU A 41 -5.77 9.61 2.07
C GLU A 41 -4.90 10.16 0.95
N LEU A 42 -4.73 9.40 -0.14
CA LEU A 42 -3.99 9.87 -1.31
C LEU A 42 -4.69 11.08 -1.94
N GLU A 43 -6.02 11.04 -2.05
CA GLU A 43 -6.79 12.17 -2.56
C GLU A 43 -6.60 13.41 -1.71
N ASN A 44 -6.66 13.26 -0.39
CA ASN A 44 -6.43 14.37 0.53
C ASN A 44 -5.03 14.94 0.38
N LEU A 45 -4.01 14.09 0.33
CA LEU A 45 -2.62 14.52 0.18
C LEU A 45 -2.37 15.21 -1.16
N SER A 46 -3.10 14.84 -2.21
CA SER A 46 -2.97 15.48 -3.52
C SER A 46 -3.45 16.93 -3.51
N GLU A 47 -4.21 17.33 -2.49
CA GLU A 47 -4.74 18.67 -2.35
C GLU A 47 -4.06 19.46 -1.23
N THR A 48 -3.71 18.81 -0.12
CA THR A 48 -3.26 19.48 1.10
C THR A 48 -1.79 19.30 1.45
N GLY A 49 -1.10 18.37 0.80
CA GLY A 49 0.32 18.12 1.05
C GLY A 49 1.22 19.27 0.58
N ASN A 50 2.50 19.23 0.91
CA ASN A 50 3.46 20.14 0.30
C ASN A 50 3.59 19.79 -1.19
N LEU A 51 4.26 20.64 -1.97
CA LEU A 51 4.29 20.50 -3.43
C LEU A 51 4.78 19.11 -3.87
N LYS A 52 5.86 18.62 -3.29
CA LYS A 52 6.40 17.30 -3.64
C LYS A 52 5.43 16.18 -3.31
N LEU A 53 4.83 16.24 -2.12
CA LEU A 53 3.89 15.22 -1.67
C LEU A 53 2.61 15.22 -2.51
N ARG A 54 2.13 16.42 -2.87
CA ARG A 54 0.97 16.54 -3.76
C ARG A 54 1.23 15.90 -5.11
N ASP A 55 2.41 16.12 -5.68
CA ASP A 55 2.76 15.54 -6.97
C ASP A 55 2.87 14.01 -6.88
N GLU A 56 3.48 13.50 -5.83
CA GLU A 56 3.58 12.06 -5.60
C GLU A 56 2.18 11.44 -5.43
N ALA A 57 1.31 12.08 -4.69
CA ALA A 57 -0.06 11.59 -4.49
C ALA A 57 -0.86 11.61 -5.79
N LYS A 58 -0.74 12.66 -6.58
CA LYS A 58 -1.41 12.75 -7.90
C LYS A 58 -0.93 11.65 -8.84
N PHE A 59 0.35 11.41 -8.89
CA PHE A 59 0.91 10.34 -9.71
C PHE A 59 0.43 8.98 -9.25
N SER A 60 0.38 8.77 -7.92
CA SER A 60 -0.14 7.54 -7.34
C SER A 60 -1.58 7.29 -7.78
N LEU A 61 -2.45 8.31 -7.68
CA LEU A 61 -3.85 8.20 -8.10
C LEU A 61 -3.98 7.90 -9.58
N MET A 62 -3.12 8.47 -10.41
CA MET A 62 -3.09 8.18 -11.84
C MET A 62 -2.76 6.71 -12.09
N LEU A 63 -1.78 6.16 -11.38
CA LEU A 63 -1.44 4.75 -11.48
C LEU A 63 -2.58 3.85 -11.06
N LEU A 64 -3.29 4.21 -9.99
CA LEU A 64 -4.44 3.45 -9.52
C LEU A 64 -5.54 3.40 -10.58
N LYS A 65 -5.77 4.50 -11.29
CA LYS A 65 -6.78 4.53 -12.36
C LYS A 65 -6.43 3.64 -13.54
N LYS A 66 -5.15 3.44 -13.80
CA LYS A 66 -4.68 2.67 -14.96
C LYS A 66 -4.52 1.18 -14.69
N ASN A 67 -4.67 0.76 -13.45
CA ASN A 67 -4.42 -0.63 -13.05
C ASN A 67 -5.61 -1.23 -12.33
N SER A 68 -5.65 -2.56 -12.30
CA SER A 68 -6.72 -3.29 -11.60
C SER A 68 -6.28 -3.68 -10.21
N PHE A 69 -7.15 -3.50 -9.25
CA PHE A 69 -6.94 -3.94 -7.87
C PHE A 69 -8.29 -4.11 -7.19
N GLU A 70 -8.31 -4.85 -6.09
CA GLU A 70 -9.51 -4.99 -5.29
C GLU A 70 -9.55 -3.92 -4.21
N LYS A 71 -10.75 -3.45 -3.91
CA LYS A 71 -10.96 -2.46 -2.86
C LYS A 71 -11.52 -3.15 -1.62
N VAL A 72 -11.16 -2.64 -0.47
CA VAL A 72 -11.70 -3.10 0.81
C VAL A 72 -12.00 -1.90 1.68
N ASP A 73 -13.08 -1.99 2.45
CA ASP A 73 -13.41 -0.98 3.45
C ASP A 73 -12.89 -1.47 4.79
N LEU A 74 -11.94 -0.76 5.36
CA LEU A 74 -11.39 -1.11 6.67
C LEU A 74 -12.40 -0.91 7.80
N LYS A 75 -13.45 -0.13 7.55
CA LYS A 75 -14.49 0.21 8.52
C LYS A 75 -13.96 0.90 9.77
N ILE A 76 -12.74 1.38 9.71
CA ILE A 76 -12.07 2.14 10.76
C ILE A 76 -11.45 3.35 10.07
N LYS A 77 -11.65 4.53 10.64
CA LYS A 77 -11.18 5.77 10.05
C LYS A 77 -9.66 5.87 10.03
N ASN A 78 -9.01 5.39 11.08
CA ASN A 78 -7.55 5.38 11.16
C ASN A 78 -7.00 4.25 10.29
N VAL A 79 -6.23 4.60 9.25
CA VAL A 79 -5.70 3.64 8.29
C VAL A 79 -4.81 2.60 8.97
N ASP A 80 -3.91 3.03 9.85
CA ASP A 80 -2.97 2.13 10.51
C ASP A 80 -3.69 1.07 11.34
N ASN A 81 -4.66 1.51 12.16
CA ASN A 81 -5.45 0.60 12.97
C ASN A 81 -6.29 -0.34 12.10
N GLY A 82 -6.83 0.18 11.02
CA GLY A 82 -7.63 -0.60 10.09
C GLY A 82 -6.82 -1.68 9.39
N ILE A 83 -5.61 -1.38 8.99
CA ILE A 83 -4.72 -2.37 8.36
C ILE A 83 -4.32 -3.45 9.35
N VAL A 84 -4.01 -3.09 10.60
CA VAL A 84 -3.70 -4.07 11.65
C VAL A 84 -4.88 -5.01 11.87
N LYS A 85 -6.09 -4.45 11.94
CA LYS A 85 -7.31 -5.25 12.11
C LYS A 85 -7.51 -6.21 10.95
N LEU A 86 -7.40 -5.72 9.72
CA LEU A 86 -7.55 -6.53 8.50
C LEU A 86 -6.52 -7.66 8.46
N ALA A 87 -5.28 -7.34 8.80
CA ALA A 87 -4.18 -8.32 8.82
C ALA A 87 -4.46 -9.44 9.82
N LYS A 88 -5.00 -9.10 10.98
CA LYS A 88 -5.33 -10.11 12.01
C LYS A 88 -6.52 -10.98 11.61
N GLU A 89 -7.46 -10.41 10.85
CA GLU A 89 -8.62 -11.17 10.35
C GLU A 89 -8.23 -12.08 9.18
N HIS A 90 -7.16 -11.76 8.47
CA HIS A 90 -6.68 -12.51 7.30
C HIS A 90 -5.19 -12.73 7.41
N GLU A 91 -4.78 -13.73 8.18
CA GLU A 91 -3.36 -13.98 8.45
C GLU A 91 -2.57 -14.38 7.18
N ASP A 92 -3.25 -14.85 6.15
CA ASP A 92 -2.64 -15.19 4.87
C ASP A 92 -2.40 -13.96 3.96
N TYR A 93 -2.95 -12.80 4.29
CA TYR A 93 -2.67 -11.59 3.52
C TYR A 93 -1.25 -11.12 3.78
N ILE A 94 -0.60 -10.67 2.72
CA ILE A 94 0.71 -10.01 2.80
C ILE A 94 0.44 -8.52 3.00
N ILE A 95 1.19 -7.88 3.88
CA ILE A 95 0.98 -6.46 4.19
C ILE A 95 2.19 -5.65 3.69
N ALA A 96 1.92 -4.70 2.80
CA ALA A 96 2.93 -3.80 2.26
C ALA A 96 2.86 -2.48 3.03
N THR A 97 3.74 -2.34 4.02
CA THR A 97 3.84 -1.14 4.84
C THR A 97 5.28 -0.90 5.23
N LEU A 98 5.63 0.37 5.38
CA LEU A 98 6.94 0.79 5.89
C LEU A 98 6.87 1.11 7.37
N ASP A 99 5.67 1.13 7.94
CA ASP A 99 5.45 1.47 9.35
C ASP A 99 5.85 0.30 10.24
N LYS A 100 6.91 0.49 11.01
CA LYS A 100 7.42 -0.55 11.92
C LYS A 100 6.45 -0.84 13.06
N GLY A 101 5.64 0.14 13.44
CA GLY A 101 4.59 -0.06 14.43
C GLY A 101 3.54 -1.05 13.95
N ILE A 102 3.12 -0.92 12.69
CA ILE A 102 2.20 -1.89 12.07
C ILE A 102 2.88 -3.26 11.99
N GLN A 103 4.11 -3.30 11.45
CA GLN A 103 4.83 -4.56 11.28
C GLN A 103 4.98 -5.34 12.58
N SER A 104 5.21 -4.65 13.69
CA SER A 104 5.40 -5.30 14.99
C SER A 104 4.11 -5.87 15.59
N LYS A 105 2.95 -5.43 15.11
CA LYS A 105 1.65 -5.84 15.64
C LYS A 105 1.01 -6.99 14.87
N ILE A 106 1.60 -7.42 13.77
CA ILE A 106 1.02 -8.43 12.90
C ILE A 106 1.99 -9.58 12.68
N LYS A 107 1.43 -10.77 12.39
CA LYS A 107 2.19 -11.98 12.11
C LYS A 107 2.32 -12.25 10.61
N ASN A 108 1.58 -11.51 9.80
CA ASN A 108 1.52 -11.67 8.35
C ASN A 108 2.90 -11.48 7.72
N GLN A 109 3.11 -12.13 6.58
CA GLN A 109 4.25 -11.80 5.73
C GLN A 109 4.15 -10.33 5.31
N LYS A 110 5.29 -9.72 5.07
CA LYS A 110 5.37 -8.31 4.69
C LYS A 110 5.97 -8.20 3.30
N LEU A 111 5.48 -7.25 2.52
CA LEU A 111 6.11 -6.85 1.29
C LEU A 111 6.94 -5.60 1.61
N ILE A 112 8.23 -5.69 1.38
CA ILE A 112 9.15 -4.60 1.71
C ILE A 112 9.89 -4.11 0.47
N ILE A 113 10.42 -2.91 0.57
CA ILE A 113 11.29 -2.35 -0.46
C ILE A 113 12.72 -2.71 -0.06
N ARG A 114 13.37 -3.52 -0.91
CA ARG A 114 14.75 -3.92 -0.70
C ARG A 114 15.65 -3.05 -1.56
N GLY A 115 16.62 -2.39 -0.94
CA GLY A 115 17.48 -1.45 -1.65
C GLY A 115 16.66 -0.32 -2.24
N GLU A 116 16.93 0.05 -3.49
CA GLU A 116 16.28 1.21 -4.11
C GLU A 116 15.12 0.85 -5.03
N LYS A 117 15.03 -0.38 -5.50
CA LYS A 117 14.09 -0.69 -6.60
C LYS A 117 13.43 -2.06 -6.54
N GLU A 118 13.72 -2.88 -5.55
CA GLU A 118 13.19 -4.24 -5.53
C GLU A 118 12.14 -4.41 -4.44
N LEU A 119 11.11 -5.20 -4.73
CA LEU A 119 10.10 -5.59 -3.75
C LEU A 119 10.36 -7.05 -3.34
N GLU A 120 10.28 -7.32 -2.06
CA GLU A 120 10.55 -8.63 -1.52
C GLU A 120 9.52 -8.99 -0.45
N VAL A 121 9.06 -10.24 -0.48
CA VAL A 121 8.17 -10.77 0.56
C VAL A 121 9.01 -11.36 1.68
N ARG A 122 8.71 -10.97 2.91
CA ARG A 122 9.36 -11.52 4.11
C ARG A 122 8.35 -12.04 5.13
#